data_eaafbc1550c9e5bfdf92e5cf40994c75
#
_entry.id   eaafbc1550c9e5bfdf92e5cf40994c75
#
_cell.length_a   1.000
_cell.length_b   1.000
_cell.length_c   1.000
_cell.angle_alpha   90.00
_cell.angle_beta   90.00
_cell.angle_gamma   90.00
#
_symmetry.space_group_name_H-M   'P 1'
#
loop_
_entity.id
_entity.type
_entity.pdbx_description
1 polymer ?
#
loop_
_entity_poly.entity_id
_entity_poly.type
_entity_poly.pdbx_seq_one_letter_code
_entity_poly.pdbx_strand_id
1 'polypeptide(L)'
;MVKIRLLSNAENCFSAFESSGHASGSHAGGGHADFGDNDGKPEKGGNIVCAAVTILLKTAVLSLSSAQKESSSLKAEIRADNPGYLSAKITAFSGDDKPRLQYLLEFLTIGLMAIEAEYPDCLDLQIE
;
A
#
# COMPACT_ATOMS: atom_id res chain seq x y z
N MET A 1 5.13 -3.76 -13.24
CA MET A 1 3.90 -4.15 -12.55
C MET A 1 4.07 -4.02 -11.04
N VAL A 2 3.11 -3.44 -10.40
CA VAL A 2 3.13 -3.32 -8.95
C VAL A 2 2.64 -4.61 -8.33
N LYS A 3 3.37 -5.11 -7.35
CA LYS A 3 3.00 -6.34 -6.66
C LYS A 3 2.72 -6.02 -5.21
N ILE A 4 1.57 -6.46 -4.72
CA ILE A 4 1.16 -6.19 -3.36
C ILE A 4 0.68 -7.46 -2.70
N ARG A 5 1.16 -7.69 -1.48
CA ARG A 5 0.61 -8.73 -0.62
C ARG A 5 -0.02 -8.06 0.58
N LEU A 6 -1.25 -8.42 0.85
CA LEU A 6 -1.99 -7.90 1.99
C LEU A 6 -2.34 -9.07 2.89
N LEU A 7 -1.92 -8.98 4.14
CA LEU A 7 -2.07 -10.08 5.07
C LEU A 7 -2.96 -9.71 6.22
N SER A 8 -3.76 -10.67 6.65
CA SER A 8 -4.63 -10.51 7.80
C SER A 8 -4.35 -11.61 8.81
N ASN A 9 -4.78 -11.39 10.04
CA ASN A 9 -4.66 -12.43 11.05
C ASN A 9 -6.00 -13.18 11.15
N ALA A 10 -6.06 -14.12 12.11
CA ALA A 10 -7.24 -14.97 12.22
C ALA A 10 -8.49 -14.21 12.64
N GLU A 11 -8.35 -13.00 13.12
CA GLU A 11 -9.47 -12.19 13.57
C GLU A 11 -9.84 -11.12 12.57
N ASN A 12 -9.38 -11.26 11.34
CA ASN A 12 -9.67 -10.31 10.26
C ASN A 12 -9.14 -8.92 10.57
N CYS A 13 -8.02 -8.85 11.27
CA CYS A 13 -7.34 -7.58 11.49
C CYS A 13 -6.20 -7.45 10.50
N PHE A 14 -5.93 -6.23 10.09
CA PHE A 14 -4.77 -5.96 9.27
C PHE A 14 -3.51 -6.45 9.98
N SER A 15 -2.70 -7.21 9.30
CA SER A 15 -1.46 -7.72 9.86
C SER A 15 -0.24 -7.09 9.17
N ALA A 16 -0.24 -7.05 7.85
CA ALA A 16 0.90 -6.53 7.14
C ALA A 16 0.56 -6.26 5.69
N PHE A 17 1.34 -5.41 5.06
CA PHE A 17 1.35 -5.36 3.60
C PHE A 17 2.79 -5.22 3.12
N GLU A 18 3.03 -5.68 1.91
CA GLU A 18 4.28 -5.48 1.20
C GLU A 18 3.93 -5.02 -0.20
N SER A 19 4.64 -4.00 -0.66
CA SER A 19 4.41 -3.48 -1.99
C SER A 19 5.75 -3.27 -2.68
N SER A 20 5.87 -3.75 -3.91
CA SER A 20 7.10 -3.60 -4.67
C SER A 20 6.76 -3.38 -6.13
N GLY A 21 7.78 -3.01 -6.90
CA GLY A 21 7.58 -2.84 -8.32
C GLY A 21 7.00 -1.50 -8.73
N HIS A 22 6.94 -0.54 -7.80
CA HIS A 22 6.52 0.78 -8.17
C HIS A 22 7.56 1.36 -9.06
N ALA A 23 7.12 1.96 -9.99
CA ALA A 23 8.08 2.62 -10.76
C ALA A 23 8.62 3.76 -10.07
N SER A 24 8.41 3.86 -9.27
CA SER A 24 8.93 4.76 -8.69
C SER A 24 9.88 5.31 -8.82
N GLY A 25 9.83 4.68 -9.01
CA GLY A 25 10.42 5.07 -9.05
C GLY A 25 10.48 6.13 -9.58
N SER A 26 10.21 6.16 -9.79
CA SER A 26 10.27 7.01 -10.40
C SER A 26 10.44 8.06 -9.90
N HIS A 27 10.64 7.98 -9.55
CA HIS A 27 10.95 8.74 -9.25
C HIS A 27 11.27 9.46 -9.25
N ALA A 28 11.10 8.89 -9.17
CA ALA A 28 11.66 9.59 -8.71
C ALA A 28 11.73 10.85 -9.08
N GLY A 29 12.13 11.29 -8.63
CA GLY A 29 12.26 12.53 -8.83
C GLY A 29 11.94 12.96 -10.11
N GLY A 30 12.36 12.29 -10.90
CA GLY A 30 12.11 12.71 -12.20
C GLY A 30 10.72 12.46 -12.65
N GLY A 31 9.94 12.03 -11.75
CA GLY A 31 8.65 11.60 -12.14
C GLY A 31 7.92 12.54 -13.03
N HIS A 32 8.04 13.76 -12.76
CA HIS A 32 7.28 14.69 -13.53
C HIS A 32 7.74 14.75 -14.96
N ALA A 33 9.00 14.66 -15.15
CA ALA A 33 9.49 14.70 -16.51
C ALA A 33 9.03 13.49 -17.26
N ASP A 34 8.82 12.43 -16.55
CA ASP A 34 8.48 11.22 -17.21
C ASP A 34 7.13 11.26 -17.84
N PHE A 35 6.29 12.13 -17.40
CA PHE A 35 4.98 12.17 -17.97
C PHE A 35 5.04 12.43 -19.45
N GLY A 36 5.83 13.38 -19.82
CA GLY A 36 5.92 13.66 -21.22
C GLY A 36 6.59 12.55 -21.96
N ASP A 37 7.49 11.89 -21.30
CA ASP A 37 8.21 10.87 -21.99
C ASP A 37 7.39 9.64 -22.20
N ASN A 38 6.30 9.54 -21.50
CA ASN A 38 5.54 8.34 -21.61
C ASN A 38 4.63 8.31 -22.77
N ASP A 39 4.67 9.32 -23.56
CA ASP A 39 3.69 9.38 -24.58
C ASP A 39 3.69 8.18 -25.46
N GLY A 40 4.70 7.52 -25.66
CA GLY A 40 4.69 6.36 -26.49
C GLY A 40 4.61 5.07 -25.76
N LYS A 41 4.50 5.14 -24.50
CA LYS A 41 4.63 3.93 -23.74
C LYS A 41 3.42 3.08 -23.77
N PRO A 42 3.62 1.79 -23.81
CA PRO A 42 2.50 0.89 -23.81
C PRO A 42 1.84 0.74 -22.45
N GLU A 43 2.47 1.22 -21.41
CA GLU A 43 1.91 1.00 -20.13
C GLU A 43 0.92 2.03 -19.77
N LYS A 44 -0.06 2.19 -20.57
CA LYS A 44 -1.11 3.07 -20.27
C LYS A 44 -1.75 2.62 -18.98
N GLY A 45 -1.87 3.48 -18.03
CA GLY A 45 -2.42 3.13 -16.76
C GLY A 45 -1.38 2.77 -15.72
N GLY A 46 -0.17 2.45 -16.13
CA GLY A 46 0.84 2.07 -15.17
C GLY A 46 1.20 3.17 -14.22
N ASN A 47 1.33 4.39 -14.72
CA ASN A 47 1.62 5.51 -13.85
C ASN A 47 0.47 5.85 -12.93
N ILE A 48 -0.74 5.70 -13.43
CA ILE A 48 -1.92 5.95 -12.63
C ILE A 48 -2.00 4.95 -11.50
N VAL A 49 -1.77 3.68 -11.79
CA VAL A 49 -1.81 2.65 -10.78
C VAL A 49 -0.74 2.89 -9.74
N CYS A 50 0.46 3.21 -10.17
CA CYS A 50 1.55 3.47 -9.24
C CYS A 50 1.21 4.61 -8.30
N ALA A 51 0.65 5.68 -8.83
CA ALA A 51 0.27 6.83 -8.02
C ALA A 51 -0.86 6.47 -7.06
N ALA A 52 -1.86 5.75 -7.55
CA ALA A 52 -3.01 5.40 -6.73
C ALA A 52 -2.59 4.48 -5.59
N VAL A 53 -1.79 3.47 -5.89
CA VAL A 53 -1.32 2.54 -4.88
C VAL A 53 -0.45 3.26 -3.87
N THR A 54 0.44 4.12 -4.35
CA THR A 54 1.34 4.84 -3.46
C THR A 54 0.55 5.69 -2.47
N ILE A 55 -0.44 6.42 -2.96
CA ILE A 55 -1.23 7.27 -2.07
C ILE A 55 -2.00 6.41 -1.07
N LEU A 56 -2.59 5.32 -1.54
CA LEU A 56 -3.38 4.47 -0.68
C LEU A 56 -2.53 3.87 0.43
N LEU A 57 -1.36 3.34 0.07
CA LEU A 57 -0.51 2.70 1.06
C LEU A 57 0.15 3.70 1.98
N LYS A 58 0.54 4.87 1.47
CA LYS A 58 1.09 5.90 2.34
C LYS A 58 0.04 6.40 3.31
N THR A 59 -1.21 6.50 2.88
CA THR A 59 -2.28 6.88 3.78
C THR A 59 -2.43 5.84 4.89
N ALA A 60 -2.31 4.57 4.54
CA ALA A 60 -2.35 3.52 5.56
C ALA A 60 -1.23 3.67 6.55
N VAL A 61 -0.02 3.96 6.08
CA VAL A 61 1.13 4.16 6.95
C VAL A 61 0.90 5.35 7.88
N LEU A 62 0.40 6.44 7.35
CA LEU A 62 0.12 7.61 8.16
C LEU A 62 -0.98 7.32 9.19
N SER A 63 -1.96 6.55 8.80
CA SER A 63 -3.02 6.15 9.71
C SER A 63 -2.46 5.31 10.86
N LEU A 64 -1.56 4.37 10.54
CA LEU A 64 -0.93 3.57 11.57
C LEU A 64 -0.05 4.42 12.48
N SER A 65 0.67 5.37 11.93
CA SER A 65 1.49 6.26 12.74
C SER A 65 0.63 7.06 13.70
N SER A 66 -0.50 7.55 13.21
CA SER A 66 -1.41 8.30 14.07
C SER A 66 -1.98 7.40 15.16
N ALA A 67 -2.32 6.18 14.79
CA ALA A 67 -2.88 5.23 15.75
C ALA A 67 -1.90 4.90 16.86
N GLN A 68 -0.62 4.77 16.51
CA GLN A 68 0.38 4.47 17.53
C GLN A 68 0.53 5.59 18.54
N LYS A 69 0.28 6.82 18.13
CA LYS A 69 0.34 7.94 19.06
C LYS A 69 -0.83 7.90 20.04
N GLU A 70 -1.96 7.37 19.62
CA GLU A 70 -3.14 7.32 20.46
C GLU A 70 -3.22 6.06 21.30
N SER A 71 -2.58 4.99 20.85
CA SER A 71 -2.68 3.70 21.52
C SER A 71 -1.29 3.20 21.84
N SER A 72 -0.99 3.08 23.12
CA SER A 72 0.33 2.61 23.53
C SER A 72 0.53 1.13 23.26
N SER A 73 -0.56 0.39 23.03
CA SER A 73 -0.44 -1.03 22.77
C SER A 73 -0.18 -1.36 21.31
N LEU A 74 -0.37 -0.40 20.43
CA LEU A 74 -0.24 -0.67 19.01
C LEU A 74 1.17 -0.32 18.54
N LYS A 75 1.83 -1.30 17.94
CA LYS A 75 3.17 -1.11 17.38
C LYS A 75 3.18 -1.61 15.96
N ALA A 76 3.80 -0.82 15.09
CA ALA A 76 3.91 -1.20 13.69
C ALA A 76 5.32 -0.89 13.21
N GLU A 77 5.81 -1.72 12.34
CA GLU A 77 7.12 -1.55 11.74
C GLU A 77 6.94 -1.17 10.29
N ILE A 78 7.48 -0.02 9.90
CA ILE A 78 7.33 0.51 8.56
C ILE A 78 8.69 0.48 7.89
N ARG A 79 8.75 0.00 6.66
CA ARG A 79 10.00 -0.04 5.91
C ARG A 79 9.79 0.52 4.53
N ALA A 80 10.70 1.37 4.11
CA ALA A 80 10.70 1.94 2.77
C ALA A 80 12.15 1.93 2.30
N ASP A 81 12.68 0.74 2.08
CA ASP A 81 14.12 0.58 1.90
C ASP A 81 14.60 1.07 0.55
N ASN A 82 13.87 0.78 -0.47
CA ASN A 82 14.30 1.10 -1.82
C ASN A 82 13.24 1.87 -2.54
N PRO A 83 13.60 2.60 -3.57
CA PRO A 83 12.56 3.15 -4.40
C PRO A 83 11.66 2.03 -4.87
N GLY A 84 10.37 2.18 -4.68
CA GLY A 84 9.45 1.18 -5.13
C GLY A 84 9.14 0.08 -4.13
N TYR A 85 9.68 0.16 -2.94
CA TYR A 85 9.36 -0.84 -1.92
C TYR A 85 8.80 -0.16 -0.68
N LEU A 86 7.70 -0.66 -0.19
CA LEU A 86 7.08 -0.15 1.02
C LEU A 86 6.40 -1.30 1.73
N SER A 87 6.60 -1.39 3.03
CA SER A 87 5.91 -2.40 3.81
C SER A 87 5.51 -1.86 5.17
N ALA A 88 4.50 -2.46 5.76
CA ALA A 88 4.06 -2.15 7.11
C ALA A 88 3.64 -3.45 7.75
N LYS A 89 4.01 -3.62 9.00
CA LYS A 89 3.73 -4.85 9.72
C LYS A 89 3.35 -4.51 11.15
N ILE A 90 2.25 -5.07 11.62
CA ILE A 90 1.84 -4.89 13.00
C ILE A 90 2.64 -5.86 13.85
N THR A 91 3.35 -5.33 14.83
CA THR A 91 4.16 -6.17 15.71
C THR A 91 3.53 -6.38 17.08
N ALA A 92 2.59 -5.52 17.47
CA ALA A 92 1.88 -5.70 18.73
C ALA A 92 0.59 -4.90 18.69
N PHE A 93 -0.44 -5.42 19.32
CA PHE A 93 -1.70 -4.70 19.46
C PHE A 93 -2.51 -5.34 20.58
N SER A 94 -3.52 -4.63 21.06
CA SER A 94 -4.41 -5.15 22.08
C SER A 94 -5.81 -5.28 21.52
N GLY A 95 -6.74 -5.80 22.35
CA GLY A 95 -8.10 -5.93 21.90
C GLY A 95 -8.74 -4.61 21.52
N ASP A 96 -8.34 -3.54 22.18
CA ASP A 96 -8.89 -2.23 21.87
C ASP A 96 -8.50 -1.74 20.49
N ASP A 97 -7.43 -2.28 19.95
CA ASP A 97 -6.96 -1.87 18.62
C ASP A 97 -7.66 -2.63 17.50
N LYS A 98 -8.37 -3.70 17.81
CA LYS A 98 -8.93 -4.56 16.77
C LYS A 98 -9.88 -3.86 15.83
N PRO A 99 -10.83 -3.06 16.31
CA PRO A 99 -11.74 -2.41 15.36
C PRO A 99 -11.03 -1.56 14.33
N ARG A 100 -9.99 -0.85 14.78
CA ARG A 100 -9.24 -0.01 13.85
C ARG A 100 -8.51 -0.86 12.83
N LEU A 101 -7.90 -1.96 13.28
CA LEU A 101 -7.17 -2.83 12.37
C LEU A 101 -8.09 -3.59 11.43
N GLN A 102 -9.28 -3.93 11.89
CA GLN A 102 -10.27 -4.57 11.02
C GLN A 102 -10.73 -3.61 9.94
N TYR A 103 -10.97 -2.38 10.32
CA TYR A 103 -11.41 -1.39 9.35
C TYR A 103 -10.30 -1.07 8.35
N LEU A 104 -9.06 -1.00 8.82
CA LEU A 104 -7.95 -0.75 7.92
C LEU A 104 -7.81 -1.86 6.88
N LEU A 105 -7.97 -3.10 7.31
CA LEU A 105 -7.93 -4.22 6.38
C LEU A 105 -9.04 -4.12 5.35
N GLU A 106 -10.24 -3.81 5.79
CA GLU A 106 -11.36 -3.69 4.88
C GLU A 106 -11.13 -2.56 3.89
N PHE A 107 -10.67 -1.43 4.39
CA PHE A 107 -10.43 -0.27 3.55
C PHE A 107 -9.38 -0.58 2.48
N LEU A 108 -8.28 -1.19 2.88
CA LEU A 108 -7.23 -1.53 1.93
C LEU A 108 -7.68 -2.58 0.93
N THR A 109 -8.41 -3.57 1.41
CA THR A 109 -8.90 -4.62 0.51
C THR A 109 -9.80 -4.03 -0.57
N ILE A 110 -10.74 -3.20 -0.15
CA ILE A 110 -11.66 -2.61 -1.10
C ILE A 110 -10.92 -1.70 -2.08
N GLY A 111 -10.02 -0.87 -1.57
CA GLY A 111 -9.31 0.05 -2.43
C GLY A 111 -8.40 -0.62 -3.42
N LEU A 112 -7.66 -1.63 -2.95
CA LEU A 112 -6.74 -2.32 -3.84
C LEU A 112 -7.47 -3.17 -4.87
N MET A 113 -8.56 -3.80 -4.46
CA MET A 113 -9.35 -4.58 -5.41
C MET A 113 -10.00 -3.69 -6.46
N ALA A 114 -10.39 -2.47 -6.06
CA ALA A 114 -10.95 -1.54 -7.02
C ALA A 114 -9.92 -1.14 -8.07
N ILE A 115 -8.68 -0.92 -7.65
CA ILE A 115 -7.62 -0.59 -8.59
C ILE A 115 -7.34 -1.78 -9.50
N GLU A 116 -7.29 -2.97 -8.93
CA GLU A 116 -7.02 -4.16 -9.72
C GLU A 116 -8.10 -4.40 -10.76
N ALA A 117 -9.34 -4.16 -10.38
CA ALA A 117 -10.44 -4.38 -11.31
C ALA A 117 -10.37 -3.46 -12.51
N GLU A 118 -9.87 -2.25 -12.29
CA GLU A 118 -9.80 -1.28 -13.36
C GLU A 118 -8.53 -1.41 -14.18
N TYR A 119 -7.46 -1.89 -13.57
CA TYR A 119 -6.17 -2.00 -14.25
C TYR A 119 -5.54 -3.36 -13.96
N PRO A 120 -6.18 -4.43 -14.42
CA PRO A 120 -5.74 -5.78 -14.03
C PRO A 120 -4.34 -6.14 -14.52
N ASP A 121 -3.87 -5.49 -15.57
CA ASP A 121 -2.55 -5.81 -16.08
C ASP A 121 -1.44 -5.03 -15.40
N CYS A 122 -1.78 -4.12 -14.51
CA CYS A 122 -0.80 -3.25 -13.86
C CYS A 122 -0.60 -3.56 -12.39
N LEU A 123 -1.42 -4.41 -11.81
CA LEU A 123 -1.35 -4.69 -10.39
C LEU A 123 -1.53 -6.18 -10.15
N ASP A 124 -0.58 -6.75 -9.41
CA ASP A 124 -0.65 -8.14 -8.97
C ASP A 124 -0.96 -8.10 -7.48
N LEU A 125 -2.16 -8.43 -7.11
CA LEU A 125 -2.63 -8.32 -5.73
C LEU A 125 -2.88 -9.70 -5.15
N GLN A 126 -2.24 -9.97 -4.01
CA GLN A 126 -2.45 -11.21 -3.27
C GLN A 126 -2.96 -10.86 -1.89
N ILE A 127 -4.09 -11.42 -1.52
CA ILE A 127 -4.70 -11.19 -0.23
C ILE A 127 -4.68 -12.49 0.54
N GLU A 128 -4.04 -12.48 1.70
CA GLU A 128 -3.87 -13.67 2.53
C GLU A 128 -4.37 -13.39 3.97
#